data_54f8c7094ee9c60c666e452a04578824
#
_entry.id   54f8c7094ee9c60c666e452a04578824
#
_cell.length_a   1.000
_cell.length_b   1.000
_cell.length_c   1.000
_cell.angle_alpha   90.00
_cell.angle_beta   90.00
_cell.angle_gamma   90.00
#
_symmetry.space_group_name_H-M   'P 1'
#
loop_
_entity.id
_entity.type
_entity.pdbx_description
1 polymer ?
#
loop_
_entity_poly.entity_id
_entity_poly.type
_entity_poly.pdbx_seq_one_letter_code
_entity_poly.pdbx_strand_id
1 'polypeptide(L)' 'MSKILIVEDEESIADLEKDYLELSGFEVEVANDGQTGLEKALSGDFDLVILDVMLPGVDGFEICRK' A
#
# COMPACT_ATOMS: atom_id res chain seq x y z
N MET A 1 -5.22 3.50 -17.00
CA MET A 1 -5.48 2.53 -15.94
C MET A 1 -4.77 2.98 -14.66
N SER A 2 -5.48 2.97 -13.56
CA SER A 2 -4.89 3.45 -12.30
C SER A 2 -3.99 2.40 -11.69
N LYS A 3 -2.90 2.86 -11.13
CA LYS A 3 -1.92 2.00 -10.48
C LYS A 3 -1.93 2.26 -8.98
N ILE A 4 -2.07 1.21 -8.20
CA ILE A 4 -2.21 1.29 -6.75
C ILE A 4 -1.06 0.57 -6.07
N LEU A 5 -0.48 1.21 -5.06
CA LEU A 5 0.52 0.58 -4.21
C LEU A 5 -0.13 0.25 -2.87
N ILE A 6 0.00 -1.01 -2.46
CA ILE A 6 -0.46 -1.45 -1.14
C ILE A 6 0.77 -1.70 -0.27
N VAL A 7 0.86 -1.02 0.86
CA VAL A 7 1.92 -1.25 1.83
C VAL A 7 1.30 -1.97 3.02
N GLU A 8 1.55 -3.29 3.10
CA GLU A 8 0.93 -4.16 4.09
C GLU A 8 1.94 -5.24 4.51
N ASP A 9 2.19 -5.36 5.81
CA ASP A 9 3.15 -6.34 6.31
C ASP A 9 2.57 -7.76 6.43
N GLU A 10 1.25 -7.90 6.40
CA GLU A 10 0.58 -9.20 6.38
C GLU A 10 0.30 -9.62 4.94
N GLU A 11 1.03 -10.63 4.46
CA GLU A 11 0.91 -11.06 3.07
C GLU A 11 -0.49 -11.51 2.70
N SER A 12 -1.17 -12.22 3.61
CA SER A 12 -2.51 -12.73 3.31
C SER A 12 -3.51 -11.59 3.13
N ILE A 13 -3.38 -10.54 3.93
CA ILE A 13 -4.26 -9.37 3.80
C ILE A 13 -3.93 -8.61 2.52
N ALA A 14 -2.65 -8.44 2.23
CA ALA A 14 -2.22 -7.78 1.02
C ALA A 14 -2.74 -8.49 -0.23
N ASP A 15 -2.68 -9.83 -0.23
CA ASP A 15 -3.17 -10.61 -1.35
C ASP A 15 -4.67 -10.43 -1.55
N LEU A 16 -5.44 -10.39 -0.48
CA LEU A 16 -6.88 -10.17 -0.57
C LEU A 16 -7.19 -8.80 -1.16
N GLU A 17 -6.51 -7.78 -0.69
CA GLU A 17 -6.70 -6.43 -1.21
C GLU A 17 -6.30 -6.34 -2.67
N LYS A 18 -5.18 -6.95 -3.01
CA LYS A 18 -4.69 -6.96 -4.38
C LYS A 18 -5.68 -7.62 -5.31
N ASP A 19 -6.17 -8.81 -4.94
CA ASP A 19 -7.13 -9.54 -5.75
C ASP A 19 -8.39 -8.70 -5.98
N TYR A 20 -8.90 -8.10 -4.94
CA TYR A 20 -10.11 -7.28 -5.02
C TYR A 20 -9.93 -6.11 -5.98
N LEU A 21 -8.81 -5.41 -5.85
CA LEU A 21 -8.57 -4.25 -6.68
C LEU A 21 -8.28 -4.62 -8.13
N GLU A 22 -7.59 -5.73 -8.35
CA GLU A 22 -7.36 -6.21 -9.71
C GLU A 22 -8.65 -6.60 -10.41
N LEU A 23 -9.57 -7.19 -9.66
CA LEU A 23 -10.89 -7.50 -10.19
C LEU A 23 -11.65 -6.26 -10.61
N SER A 24 -11.36 -5.14 -9.96
CA SER A 24 -11.97 -3.85 -10.30
C SER A 24 -11.29 -3.13 -11.45
N GLY A 25 -10.23 -3.71 -12.00
CA GLY A 25 -9.55 -3.15 -13.16
C GLY A 25 -8.34 -2.31 -12.86
N PHE A 26 -7.85 -2.33 -11.62
CA PHE A 26 -6.66 -1.57 -11.24
C PHE A 26 -5.39 -2.41 -11.37
N GLU A 27 -4.29 -1.74 -11.63
CA GLU A 27 -2.97 -2.34 -11.54
C GLU A 27 -2.49 -2.20 -10.10
N VAL A 28 -2.02 -3.28 -9.49
CA VAL A 28 -1.67 -3.26 -8.06
C VAL A 28 -0.27 -3.81 -7.83
N GLU A 29 0.50 -3.11 -7.00
CA GLU A 29 1.76 -3.61 -6.47
C GLU A 29 1.68 -3.66 -4.96
N VAL A 30 2.42 -4.59 -4.37
CA VAL A 30 2.43 -4.78 -2.92
C VAL A 30 3.85 -4.60 -2.40
N ALA A 31 3.97 -3.82 -1.34
CA ALA A 31 5.21 -3.72 -0.56
C ALA A 31 4.92 -4.26 0.84
N ASN A 32 5.81 -5.10 1.36
CA ASN A 32 5.57 -5.78 2.61
C ASN A 32 6.20 -5.08 3.82
N ASP A 33 6.83 -3.94 3.63
CA ASP A 33 7.33 -3.13 4.73
C ASP A 33 7.26 -1.66 4.38
N GLY A 34 7.34 -0.82 5.42
CA GLY A 34 7.16 0.61 5.24
C GLY A 34 8.27 1.26 4.42
N GLN A 35 9.49 0.78 4.55
CA GLN A 35 10.60 1.38 3.83
C GLN A 35 10.51 1.10 2.33
N THR A 36 10.24 -0.15 1.97
CA THR A 36 10.05 -0.51 0.56
C THR A 36 8.85 0.23 -0.01
N GLY A 37 7.77 0.32 0.78
CA GLY A 37 6.58 1.06 0.35
C GLY A 37 6.87 2.52 0.10
N LEU A 38 7.64 3.14 0.98
CA LEU A 38 8.01 4.54 0.84
C LEU A 38 8.85 4.76 -0.42
N GLU A 39 9.83 3.90 -0.65
CA GLU A 39 10.67 3.99 -1.83
C GLU A 39 9.86 3.88 -3.11
N LYS A 40 8.93 2.94 -3.16
CA LYS A 40 8.06 2.78 -4.31
C LYS A 40 7.14 3.96 -4.50
N ALA A 41 6.57 4.47 -3.41
CA ALA A 41 5.69 5.64 -3.47
C ALA A 41 6.43 6.86 -4.00
N LEU A 42 7.68 7.04 -3.59
CA LEU A 42 8.49 8.18 -4.02
C LEU A 42 8.88 8.10 -5.50
N SER A 43 8.79 6.92 -6.09
CA SER A 43 9.08 6.77 -7.53
C SER A 43 8.06 7.52 -8.40
N GLY A 44 6.88 7.82 -7.84
CA GLY A 44 5.87 8.59 -8.55
C GLY A 44 5.04 7.79 -9.54
N ASP A 45 5.16 6.47 -9.51
CA ASP A 45 4.47 5.63 -10.49
C ASP A 45 3.06 5.26 -10.08
N PHE A 46 2.60 5.69 -8.91
CA PHE A 46 1.31 5.24 -8.38
C PHE A 46 0.31 6.37 -8.28
N ASP A 47 -0.93 6.07 -8.62
CA ASP A 47 -2.03 7.03 -8.48
C ASP A 47 -2.58 7.04 -7.05
N LEU A 48 -2.42 5.93 -6.34
CA LEU A 48 -2.92 5.80 -4.98
C LEU A 48 -1.99 4.90 -4.17
N VAL A 49 -1.77 5.24 -2.91
CA VAL A 49 -0.99 4.42 -1.99
C VAL A 49 -1.87 4.08 -0.79
N ILE A 50 -2.01 2.80 -0.52
CA ILE A 50 -2.74 2.32 0.65
C ILE A 50 -1.72 1.88 1.69
N LEU A 51 -1.73 2.55 2.83
CA LEU A 51 -0.83 2.24 3.93
C LEU A 51 -1.60 1.47 5.00
N ASP A 52 -1.19 0.24 5.24
CA ASP A 52 -1.85 -0.61 6.22
C ASP A 52 -0.80 -1.37 7.03
N VAL A 53 0.17 -0.65 7.55
CA VAL A 53 1.23 -1.23 8.38
C VAL A 53 1.20 -0.60 9.76
N MET A 54 1.51 -1.41 10.76
CA MET A 54 1.67 -0.94 12.13
C MET A 54 3.10 -0.51 12.35
N LEU A 55 3.32 0.78 12.51
CA LEU A 55 4.65 1.31 12.73
C LEU A 55 4.87 1.56 14.22
N PRO A 56 5.99 1.11 14.77
CA PRO A 56 6.27 1.33 16.20
C PRO A 56 6.32 2.82 16.52
N GLY A 57 5.60 3.20 17.57
CA GLY A 57 5.60 4.59 18.02
C GLY A 57 4.79 5.56 17.20
N VAL A 58 4.20 5.09 16.10
CA VAL A 58 3.36 5.93 15.25
C VAL A 58 2.09 5.15 14.97
N ASP A 59 0.95 5.72 15.25
CA ASP A 59 -0.29 5.03 14.90
C ASP A 59 -0.70 5.37 13.48
N GLY A 60 -1.46 4.46 12.87
CA GLY A 60 -1.87 4.64 11.48
C GLY A 60 -2.74 5.85 11.27
N PHE A 61 -3.41 6.28 12.32
CA PHE A 61 -4.26 7.45 12.26
C PHE A 61 -3.47 8.73 11.96
N GLU A 62 -2.30 8.87 12.58
CA GLU A 62 -1.46 10.03 12.34
C GLU A 62 -0.90 10.05 10.92
N ILE A 63 -0.54 8.87 10.41
CA ILE A 63 -0.04 8.76 9.05
C ILE A 63 -1.09 9.19 8.06
N CYS A 64 -2.33 8.79 8.28
CA CYS A 64 -3.43 9.15 7.38
C CYS A 64 -3.73 10.63 7.36
N ARG A 65 -3.38 11.35 8.41
CA ARG A 65 -3.65 12.78 8.48
C ARG A 65 -2.64 13.62 7.71
N LYS A 66 -1.56 13.03 7.34
CA LYS A 66 -0.51 13.72 6.59
C LYS A 66 -0.63 13.45 5.12
#